data_ac1d24a0547cd67c80c1b1e874b363c5
#
_entry.id   ac1d24a0547cd67c80c1b1e874b363c5
#
_cell.length_a   1.000
_cell.length_b   1.000
_cell.length_c   1.000
_cell.angle_alpha   90.00
_cell.angle_beta   90.00
_cell.angle_gamma   90.00
#
_symmetry.space_group_name_H-M   'P 1'
#
loop_
_entity.id
_entity.type
_entity.pdbx_description
1 polymer ?
#
loop_
_entity_poly.entity_id
_entity_poly.type
_entity_poly.pdbx_seq_one_letter_code
_entity_poly.pdbx_strand_id
1 'polypeptide(L)'
;RWFAPKSERREDFDAVVELLGIGGLLERWPAGLSGGEKQRVAIGRALLSSPRALLMDEPLASLDEARKAEILPYIERLRDHSRMPIVYVSHSIAEVTRLASTVVLLSEGKVVAVGPVSDVMQRLDLFPLTGRAEAGAIIEAVVERHDTEFGLTELCSRAGRWRLARLEVPVGARIRLRVRARDVILARSQPSDVSALNVMAGTVAEIRHGDGPIVDVRVNCNGENIVARITRYSLERLSLAPGIPVFALIKTVALDRRSLSGPIDEATFGADLDDA
;
A
#
# COMPACT_ATOMS: atom_id res chain seq x y z
N ARG A 1 0.11 -19.32 -25.92
CA ARG A 1 -1.06 -20.22 -26.12
C ARG A 1 -0.68 -21.53 -26.82
N TRP A 2 0.30 -21.54 -27.70
CA TRP A 2 0.73 -22.77 -28.43
C TRP A 2 1.40 -23.81 -27.54
N PHE A 3 2.02 -23.40 -26.44
CA PHE A 3 2.77 -24.26 -25.54
C PHE A 3 1.95 -24.73 -24.31
N ALA A 4 0.73 -24.20 -24.08
CA ALA A 4 -0.13 -24.65 -22.99
C ALA A 4 -0.90 -25.90 -23.41
N PRO A 5 -0.94 -26.97 -22.56
CA PRO A 5 -1.76 -28.13 -22.80
C PRO A 5 -3.22 -27.72 -22.99
N LYS A 6 -3.89 -28.28 -24.00
CA LYS A 6 -5.29 -27.91 -24.33
C LYS A 6 -6.26 -28.16 -23.15
N SER A 7 -6.00 -29.17 -22.35
CA SER A 7 -6.80 -29.55 -21.16
C SER A 7 -6.61 -28.62 -19.96
N GLU A 8 -5.56 -27.80 -19.92
CA GLU A 8 -5.21 -26.91 -18.80
C GLU A 8 -5.35 -25.43 -19.13
N ARG A 9 -5.89 -25.07 -20.29
CA ARG A 9 -6.09 -23.68 -20.69
C ARG A 9 -7.19 -23.06 -19.84
N ARG A 10 -6.78 -22.34 -18.78
CA ARG A 10 -7.68 -21.69 -17.83
C ARG A 10 -7.98 -20.23 -18.23
N GLU A 11 -7.03 -19.60 -18.93
CA GLU A 11 -7.14 -18.18 -19.27
C GLU A 11 -7.62 -17.99 -20.71
N ASP A 12 -8.68 -17.22 -20.87
CA ASP A 12 -9.16 -16.81 -22.19
C ASP A 12 -8.28 -15.70 -22.76
N PHE A 13 -7.99 -15.79 -24.07
CA PHE A 13 -7.14 -14.81 -24.76
C PHE A 13 -7.73 -13.42 -24.68
N ASP A 14 -9.03 -13.28 -24.95
CA ASP A 14 -9.70 -11.99 -24.99
C ASP A 14 -9.78 -11.36 -23.60
N ALA A 15 -10.04 -12.18 -22.56
CA ALA A 15 -10.01 -11.73 -21.17
C ALA A 15 -8.62 -11.22 -20.74
N VAL A 16 -7.53 -11.88 -21.14
CA VAL A 16 -6.17 -11.44 -20.85
C VAL A 16 -5.83 -10.14 -21.61
N VAL A 17 -6.26 -10.03 -22.87
CA VAL A 17 -6.06 -8.81 -23.68
C VAL A 17 -6.77 -7.62 -23.05
N GLU A 18 -8.03 -7.81 -22.62
CA GLU A 18 -8.82 -6.78 -21.94
C GLU A 18 -8.23 -6.40 -20.57
N LEU A 19 -7.91 -7.41 -19.74
CA LEU A 19 -7.31 -7.22 -18.42
C LEU A 19 -6.05 -6.33 -18.48
N LEU A 20 -5.19 -6.57 -19.47
CA LEU A 20 -3.92 -5.86 -19.61
C LEU A 20 -4.00 -4.64 -20.56
N GLY A 21 -5.14 -4.40 -21.18
CA GLY A 21 -5.33 -3.29 -22.12
C GLY A 21 -4.35 -3.32 -23.31
N ILE A 22 -4.08 -4.53 -23.84
CA ILE A 22 -3.09 -4.72 -24.92
C ILE A 22 -3.71 -4.94 -26.30
N GLY A 23 -5.03 -4.80 -26.46
CA GLY A 23 -5.72 -5.03 -27.74
C GLY A 23 -5.14 -4.22 -28.89
N GLY A 24 -4.88 -2.92 -28.70
CA GLY A 24 -4.27 -2.05 -29.71
C GLY A 24 -2.78 -2.34 -30.00
N LEU A 25 -2.17 -3.28 -29.28
CA LEU A 25 -0.75 -3.64 -29.43
C LEU A 25 -0.55 -4.94 -30.21
N LEU A 26 -1.61 -5.72 -30.46
CA LEU A 26 -1.51 -7.06 -31.04
C LEU A 26 -0.90 -7.08 -32.44
N GLU A 27 -1.13 -6.03 -33.22
CA GLU A 27 -0.61 -5.88 -34.60
C GLU A 27 0.74 -5.12 -34.65
N ARG A 28 1.27 -4.71 -33.48
CA ARG A 28 2.52 -3.95 -33.42
C ARG A 28 3.72 -4.87 -33.24
N TRP A 29 4.80 -4.54 -33.91
CA TRP A 29 6.09 -5.22 -33.72
C TRP A 29 6.67 -4.88 -32.33
N PRO A 30 7.29 -5.85 -31.62
CA PRO A 30 7.86 -5.62 -30.28
C PRO A 30 8.88 -4.48 -30.21
N ALA A 31 9.60 -4.22 -31.30
CA ALA A 31 10.57 -3.12 -31.38
C ALA A 31 9.92 -1.73 -31.25
N GLY A 32 8.67 -1.58 -31.70
CA GLY A 32 7.91 -0.33 -31.65
C GLY A 32 7.12 -0.12 -30.33
N LEU A 33 7.21 -1.04 -29.37
CA LEU A 33 6.51 -0.94 -28.09
C LEU A 33 7.36 -0.16 -27.09
N SER A 34 6.71 0.68 -26.31
CA SER A 34 7.29 1.31 -25.10
C SER A 34 7.67 0.26 -24.05
N GLY A 35 8.48 0.64 -23.06
CA GLY A 35 8.86 -0.26 -21.98
C GLY A 35 7.65 -0.82 -21.23
N GLY A 36 6.67 0.02 -20.92
CA GLY A 36 5.44 -0.39 -20.25
C GLY A 36 4.53 -1.30 -21.09
N GLU A 37 4.43 -1.02 -22.40
CA GLU A 37 3.71 -1.90 -23.34
C GLU A 37 4.38 -3.26 -23.44
N LYS A 38 5.72 -3.31 -23.54
CA LYS A 38 6.49 -4.56 -23.53
C LYS A 38 6.23 -5.37 -22.26
N GLN A 39 6.19 -4.71 -21.11
CA GLN A 39 5.93 -5.36 -19.83
C GLN A 39 4.53 -5.98 -19.78
N ARG A 40 3.50 -5.24 -20.19
CA ARG A 40 2.13 -5.76 -20.26
C ARG A 40 2.01 -6.96 -21.20
N VAL A 41 2.66 -6.89 -22.36
CA VAL A 41 2.70 -8.02 -23.32
C VAL A 41 3.44 -9.23 -22.72
N ALA A 42 4.53 -9.01 -21.96
CA ALA A 42 5.27 -10.10 -21.30
C ALA A 42 4.41 -10.80 -20.22
N ILE A 43 3.69 -10.03 -19.43
CA ILE A 43 2.73 -10.56 -18.43
C ILE A 43 1.63 -11.36 -19.16
N GLY A 44 1.06 -10.81 -20.25
CA GLY A 44 0.03 -11.51 -21.04
C GLY A 44 0.51 -12.84 -21.60
N ARG A 45 1.74 -12.89 -22.10
CA ARG A 45 2.37 -14.14 -22.53
C ARG A 45 2.47 -15.17 -21.42
N ALA A 46 2.90 -14.73 -20.24
CA ALA A 46 3.02 -15.61 -19.07
C ALA A 46 1.64 -16.17 -18.66
N LEU A 47 0.62 -15.32 -18.59
CA LEU A 47 -0.76 -15.74 -18.26
C LEU A 47 -1.33 -16.74 -19.26
N LEU A 48 -1.15 -16.48 -20.56
CA LEU A 48 -1.66 -17.35 -21.62
C LEU A 48 -0.98 -18.74 -21.68
N SER A 49 0.11 -18.93 -20.94
CA SER A 49 0.68 -20.28 -20.74
C SER A 49 -0.06 -21.09 -19.67
N SER A 50 -1.09 -20.49 -19.04
CA SER A 50 -1.88 -21.07 -17.95
C SER A 50 -1.03 -21.58 -16.78
N PRO A 51 -0.20 -20.70 -16.19
CA PRO A 51 0.72 -21.06 -15.13
C PRO A 51 -0.04 -21.39 -13.83
N ARG A 52 0.56 -22.20 -12.97
CA ARG A 52 0.04 -22.49 -11.63
C ARG A 52 0.46 -21.46 -10.59
N ALA A 53 1.51 -20.70 -10.88
CA ALA A 53 2.00 -19.56 -10.09
C ALA A 53 2.71 -18.59 -11.03
N LEU A 54 2.67 -17.29 -10.74
CA LEU A 54 3.34 -16.25 -11.49
C LEU A 54 4.51 -15.69 -10.66
N LEU A 55 5.70 -15.70 -11.26
CA LEU A 55 6.91 -15.16 -10.67
C LEU A 55 7.30 -13.90 -11.41
N MET A 56 7.38 -12.79 -10.71
CA MET A 56 7.79 -11.50 -11.25
C MET A 56 9.03 -11.03 -10.49
N ASP A 57 10.14 -10.93 -11.19
CA ASP A 57 11.41 -10.46 -10.62
C ASP A 57 11.71 -9.06 -11.15
N GLU A 58 11.65 -8.06 -10.26
CA GLU A 58 11.86 -6.64 -10.54
C GLU A 58 11.12 -6.14 -11.80
N PRO A 59 9.82 -6.44 -11.98
CA PRO A 59 9.15 -6.25 -13.26
C PRO A 59 9.04 -4.79 -13.69
N LEU A 60 9.19 -3.83 -12.78
CA LEU A 60 9.05 -2.41 -13.05
C LEU A 60 10.36 -1.62 -12.87
N ALA A 61 11.48 -2.27 -12.59
CA ALA A 61 12.74 -1.60 -12.26
C ALA A 61 13.29 -0.68 -13.36
N SER A 62 13.02 -1.01 -14.63
CA SER A 62 13.50 -0.23 -15.78
C SER A 62 12.58 0.93 -16.19
N LEU A 63 11.51 1.19 -15.43
CA LEU A 63 10.49 2.17 -15.77
C LEU A 63 10.57 3.41 -14.87
N ASP A 64 10.30 4.56 -15.45
CA ASP A 64 10.09 5.80 -14.70
C ASP A 64 8.76 5.77 -13.92
N GLU A 65 8.60 6.66 -12.95
CA GLU A 65 7.44 6.69 -12.06
C GLU A 65 6.11 6.90 -12.79
N ALA A 66 6.10 7.64 -13.90
CA ALA A 66 4.90 7.85 -14.70
C ALA A 66 4.44 6.53 -15.35
N ARG A 67 5.37 5.79 -15.94
CA ARG A 67 5.09 4.48 -16.55
C ARG A 67 4.76 3.40 -15.52
N LYS A 68 5.39 3.43 -14.35
CA LYS A 68 4.99 2.55 -13.25
C LYS A 68 3.54 2.80 -12.84
N ALA A 69 3.13 4.06 -12.73
CA ALA A 69 1.75 4.44 -12.41
C ALA A 69 0.72 3.94 -13.43
N GLU A 70 1.11 3.82 -14.71
CA GLU A 70 0.26 3.25 -15.75
C GLU A 70 0.09 1.73 -15.62
N ILE A 71 1.14 1.01 -15.19
CA ILE A 71 1.15 -0.46 -15.17
C ILE A 71 0.61 -1.03 -13.87
N LEU A 72 0.90 -0.40 -12.74
CA LEU A 72 0.48 -0.89 -11.43
C LEU A 72 -1.02 -1.24 -11.35
N PRO A 73 -1.97 -0.46 -11.91
CA PRO A 73 -3.39 -0.84 -11.92
C PRO A 73 -3.69 -2.15 -12.66
N TYR A 74 -2.88 -2.54 -13.64
CA TYR A 74 -3.05 -3.82 -14.34
C TYR A 74 -2.58 -4.99 -13.48
N ILE A 75 -1.48 -4.80 -12.73
CA ILE A 75 -0.98 -5.82 -11.79
C ILE A 75 -1.95 -5.96 -10.61
N GLU A 76 -2.55 -4.86 -10.12
CA GLU A 76 -3.60 -4.91 -9.10
C GLU A 76 -4.81 -5.69 -9.58
N ARG A 77 -5.33 -5.38 -10.78
CA ARG A 77 -6.44 -6.14 -11.37
C ARG A 77 -6.10 -7.62 -11.55
N LEU A 78 -4.86 -7.92 -11.95
CA LEU A 78 -4.41 -9.30 -12.06
C LEU A 78 -4.42 -10.00 -10.70
N ARG A 79 -3.91 -9.36 -9.64
CA ARG A 79 -3.95 -9.87 -8.26
C ARG A 79 -5.39 -10.15 -7.82
N ASP A 80 -6.29 -9.19 -8.05
CA ASP A 80 -7.66 -9.23 -7.54
C ASP A 80 -8.56 -10.23 -8.30
N HIS A 81 -8.29 -10.47 -9.59
CA HIS A 81 -9.10 -11.37 -10.42
C HIS A 81 -8.48 -12.77 -10.59
N SER A 82 -7.19 -12.91 -10.33
CA SER A 82 -6.50 -14.19 -10.48
C SER A 82 -6.49 -14.96 -9.17
N ARG A 83 -6.94 -16.22 -9.22
CA ARG A 83 -6.81 -17.17 -8.08
C ARG A 83 -5.42 -17.80 -8.01
N MET A 84 -4.50 -17.34 -8.82
CA MET A 84 -3.16 -17.88 -8.94
C MET A 84 -2.22 -17.18 -7.96
N PRO A 85 -1.37 -17.89 -7.22
CA PRO A 85 -0.33 -17.29 -6.39
C PRO A 85 0.62 -16.45 -7.24
N ILE A 86 0.90 -15.22 -6.78
CA ILE A 86 1.86 -14.31 -7.40
C ILE A 86 3.01 -14.09 -6.42
N VAL A 87 4.24 -14.38 -6.85
CA VAL A 87 5.46 -13.99 -6.13
C VAL A 87 6.06 -12.81 -6.85
N TYR A 88 6.11 -11.67 -6.15
CA TYR A 88 6.58 -10.40 -6.67
C TYR A 88 7.84 -9.97 -5.94
N VAL A 89 8.96 -9.93 -6.62
CA VAL A 89 10.24 -9.46 -6.08
C VAL A 89 10.43 -8.01 -6.48
N SER A 90 10.67 -7.14 -5.51
CA SER A 90 10.96 -5.72 -5.75
C SER A 90 11.74 -5.12 -4.57
N HIS A 91 12.59 -4.14 -4.87
CA HIS A 91 13.21 -3.27 -3.86
C HIS A 91 12.40 -2.00 -3.62
N SER A 92 11.30 -1.79 -4.35
CA SER A 92 10.42 -0.64 -4.21
C SER A 92 9.37 -0.88 -3.12
N ILE A 93 9.52 -0.24 -1.98
CA ILE A 93 8.54 -0.31 -0.89
C ILE A 93 7.15 0.16 -1.34
N ALA A 94 7.10 1.15 -2.24
CA ALA A 94 5.84 1.65 -2.78
C ALA A 94 5.09 0.56 -3.58
N GLU A 95 5.79 -0.22 -4.39
CA GLU A 95 5.22 -1.35 -5.12
C GLU A 95 4.77 -2.46 -4.17
N VAL A 96 5.64 -2.86 -3.23
CA VAL A 96 5.36 -3.90 -2.25
C VAL A 96 4.13 -3.55 -1.40
N THR A 97 4.06 -2.33 -0.86
CA THR A 97 2.93 -1.91 -0.01
C THR A 97 1.61 -1.85 -0.78
N ARG A 98 1.68 -1.61 -2.08
CA ARG A 98 0.51 -1.53 -2.95
C ARG A 98 0.02 -2.90 -3.41
N LEU A 99 0.93 -3.82 -3.71
CA LEU A 99 0.62 -5.09 -4.37
C LEU A 99 0.56 -6.28 -3.41
N ALA A 100 1.44 -6.33 -2.40
CA ALA A 100 1.59 -7.52 -1.58
C ALA A 100 0.53 -7.63 -0.48
N SER A 101 0.06 -8.84 -0.21
CA SER A 101 -0.64 -9.20 1.02
C SER A 101 0.33 -9.68 2.10
N THR A 102 1.30 -10.49 1.72
CA THR A 102 2.35 -11.01 2.61
C THR A 102 3.72 -10.57 2.09
N VAL A 103 4.60 -10.17 2.99
CA VAL A 103 5.97 -9.77 2.68
C VAL A 103 6.96 -10.74 3.31
N VAL A 104 7.96 -11.10 2.52
CA VAL A 104 9.19 -11.76 3.00
C VAL A 104 10.33 -10.76 2.81
N LEU A 105 10.83 -10.21 3.92
CA LEU A 105 11.95 -9.28 3.90
C LEU A 105 13.27 -10.03 3.95
N LEU A 106 14.11 -9.80 2.97
CA LEU A 106 15.43 -10.41 2.86
C LEU A 106 16.54 -9.38 3.11
N SER A 107 17.55 -9.76 3.85
CA SER A 107 18.80 -9.00 4.00
C SER A 107 19.98 -9.97 4.05
N GLU A 108 21.03 -9.69 3.28
CA GLU A 108 22.22 -10.52 3.18
C GLU A 108 21.92 -12.00 2.89
N GLY A 109 20.92 -12.28 2.04
CA GLY A 109 20.49 -13.61 1.67
C GLY A 109 19.73 -14.38 2.75
N LYS A 110 19.36 -13.72 3.86
CA LYS A 110 18.60 -14.32 4.97
C LYS A 110 17.22 -13.69 5.12
N VAL A 111 16.26 -14.48 5.57
CA VAL A 111 14.92 -13.97 5.92
C VAL A 111 15.02 -13.22 7.25
N VAL A 112 14.66 -11.95 7.24
CA VAL A 112 14.64 -11.07 8.43
C VAL A 112 13.24 -10.95 9.02
N ALA A 113 12.22 -10.91 8.17
CA ALA A 113 10.84 -10.85 8.60
C ALA A 113 9.92 -11.52 7.58
N VAL A 114 8.83 -12.11 8.04
CA VAL A 114 7.72 -12.63 7.24
C VAL A 114 6.41 -12.25 7.91
N GLY A 115 5.43 -11.82 7.15
CA GLY A 115 4.09 -11.53 7.68
C GLY A 115 3.25 -10.63 6.76
N PRO A 116 2.04 -10.27 7.20
CA PRO A 116 1.22 -9.29 6.51
C PRO A 116 2.00 -8.00 6.25
N VAL A 117 1.77 -7.41 5.09
CA VAL A 117 2.48 -6.17 4.70
C VAL A 117 2.25 -5.04 5.71
N SER A 118 1.03 -4.94 6.27
CA SER A 118 0.68 -4.00 7.33
C SER A 118 1.60 -4.13 8.54
N ASP A 119 1.83 -5.34 9.00
CA ASP A 119 2.58 -5.63 10.23
C ASP A 119 4.08 -5.40 10.03
N VAL A 120 4.62 -5.89 8.92
CA VAL A 120 6.05 -5.76 8.60
C VAL A 120 6.42 -4.28 8.41
N MET A 121 5.57 -3.49 7.72
CA MET A 121 5.84 -2.08 7.43
C MET A 121 5.72 -1.14 8.64
N GLN A 122 5.09 -1.57 9.72
CA GLN A 122 4.97 -0.81 10.98
C GLN A 122 6.13 -1.09 11.96
N ARG A 123 6.95 -2.09 11.70
CA ARG A 123 8.06 -2.48 12.57
C ARG A 123 9.19 -1.48 12.49
N LEU A 124 9.40 -0.71 13.57
CA LEU A 124 10.43 0.32 13.64
C LEU A 124 11.85 -0.25 13.51
N ASP A 125 12.07 -1.50 13.97
CA ASP A 125 13.34 -2.20 13.87
C ASP A 125 13.77 -2.53 12.43
N LEU A 126 12.81 -2.62 11.51
CA LEU A 126 13.04 -2.91 10.10
C LEU A 126 13.26 -1.67 9.22
N PHE A 127 13.06 -0.46 9.74
CA PHE A 127 13.19 0.78 8.97
C PHE A 127 14.57 1.00 8.32
N PRO A 128 15.69 0.55 8.89
CA PRO A 128 16.97 0.59 8.18
C PRO A 128 16.98 -0.24 6.89
N LEU A 129 16.20 -1.32 6.83
CA LEU A 129 16.11 -2.23 5.68
C LEU A 129 14.99 -1.84 4.71
N THR A 130 13.84 -1.36 5.22
CA THR A 130 12.69 -0.95 4.40
C THR A 130 12.81 0.48 3.87
N GLY A 131 13.90 1.18 4.19
CA GLY A 131 14.12 2.56 3.79
C GLY A 131 13.41 3.57 4.70
N ARG A 132 14.19 4.37 5.43
CA ARG A 132 13.63 5.38 6.37
C ARG A 132 12.69 6.39 5.71
N ALA A 133 12.94 6.77 4.45
CA ALA A 133 12.10 7.74 3.74
C ALA A 133 10.69 7.19 3.45
N GLU A 134 10.57 5.89 3.31
CA GLU A 134 9.36 5.17 2.95
C GLU A 134 8.63 4.57 4.16
N ALA A 135 9.22 4.71 5.36
CA ALA A 135 8.62 4.26 6.62
C ALA A 135 7.24 4.87 6.85
N GLY A 136 6.32 4.07 7.35
CA GLY A 136 4.95 4.51 7.59
C GLY A 136 4.04 3.36 8.01
N ALA A 137 2.75 3.64 8.05
CA ALA A 137 1.72 2.67 8.34
C ALA A 137 0.88 2.39 7.09
N ILE A 138 0.35 1.18 7.00
CA ILE A 138 -0.70 0.81 6.05
C ILE A 138 -1.97 0.62 6.86
N ILE A 139 -2.99 1.40 6.55
CA ILE A 139 -4.29 1.39 7.18
C ILE A 139 -5.29 0.80 6.19
N GLU A 140 -6.04 -0.19 6.61
CA GLU A 140 -7.15 -0.73 5.83
C GLU A 140 -8.42 0.01 6.23
N ALA A 141 -9.12 0.58 5.24
CA ALA A 141 -10.27 1.42 5.47
C ALA A 141 -11.40 1.12 4.48
N VAL A 142 -12.63 1.38 4.90
CA VAL A 142 -13.83 1.22 4.09
C VAL A 142 -14.35 2.59 3.70
N VAL A 143 -14.77 2.77 2.45
CA VAL A 143 -15.40 3.99 1.97
C VAL A 143 -16.79 4.11 2.59
N GLU A 144 -17.01 5.12 3.42
CA GLU A 144 -18.32 5.39 4.04
C GLU A 144 -19.21 6.26 3.13
N ARG A 145 -18.65 7.34 2.58
CA ARG A 145 -19.40 8.26 1.72
C ARG A 145 -18.49 9.16 0.90
N HIS A 146 -19.07 9.77 -0.13
CA HIS A 146 -18.48 10.84 -0.91
C HIS A 146 -19.18 12.16 -0.59
N ASP A 147 -18.40 13.15 -0.20
CA ASP A 147 -18.83 14.53 -0.03
C ASP A 147 -18.62 15.24 -1.37
N THR A 148 -19.72 15.52 -2.06
CA THR A 148 -19.69 16.16 -3.39
C THR A 148 -19.49 17.66 -3.30
N GLU A 149 -19.85 18.29 -2.18
CA GLU A 149 -19.72 19.72 -1.96
C GLU A 149 -18.24 20.13 -1.82
N PHE A 150 -17.48 19.37 -1.00
CA PHE A 150 -16.07 19.64 -0.76
C PHE A 150 -15.12 18.77 -1.60
N GLY A 151 -15.65 17.86 -2.43
CA GLY A 151 -14.84 16.98 -3.25
C GLY A 151 -13.98 16.02 -2.40
N LEU A 152 -14.54 15.50 -1.30
CA LEU A 152 -13.86 14.59 -0.39
C LEU A 152 -14.49 13.21 -0.40
N THR A 153 -13.71 12.21 0.00
CA THR A 153 -14.17 10.86 0.33
C THR A 153 -13.90 10.61 1.81
N GLU A 154 -14.90 10.20 2.55
CA GLU A 154 -14.77 9.76 3.94
C GLU A 154 -14.62 8.24 4.00
N LEU A 155 -13.65 7.81 4.79
CA LEU A 155 -13.36 6.40 5.05
C LEU A 155 -13.41 6.14 6.54
N CYS A 156 -13.70 4.90 6.91
CA CYS A 156 -13.63 4.40 8.27
C CYS A 156 -12.57 3.31 8.41
N SER A 157 -11.78 3.37 9.47
CA SER A 157 -10.88 2.31 9.93
C SER A 157 -10.98 2.17 11.45
N ARG A 158 -10.23 1.23 12.04
CA ARG A 158 -10.16 1.10 13.50
C ARG A 158 -9.57 2.36 14.16
N ALA A 159 -8.60 3.01 13.52
CA ALA A 159 -8.01 4.26 14.04
C ALA A 159 -8.99 5.43 14.06
N GLY A 160 -10.06 5.39 13.28
CA GLY A 160 -11.07 6.43 13.17
C GLY A 160 -11.45 6.78 11.74
N ARG A 161 -12.01 7.98 11.57
CA ARG A 161 -12.45 8.48 10.27
C ARG A 161 -11.34 9.21 9.54
N TRP A 162 -11.25 8.96 8.23
CA TRP A 162 -10.30 9.58 7.32
C TRP A 162 -11.02 10.40 6.27
N ARG A 163 -10.44 11.52 5.90
CA ARG A 163 -10.91 12.37 4.81
C ARG A 163 -9.80 12.55 3.79
N LEU A 164 -10.09 12.13 2.56
CA LEU A 164 -9.17 12.24 1.43
C LEU A 164 -9.80 13.07 0.32
N ALA A 165 -8.98 13.51 -0.63
CA ALA A 165 -9.49 14.00 -1.89
C ALA A 165 -10.37 12.92 -2.57
N ARG A 166 -11.37 13.36 -3.33
CA ARG A 166 -12.36 12.46 -3.96
C ARG A 166 -11.70 11.29 -4.67
N LEU A 167 -12.20 10.10 -4.37
CA LEU A 167 -11.83 8.83 -4.98
C LEU A 167 -12.96 8.34 -5.88
N GLU A 168 -12.59 7.78 -7.03
CA GLU A 168 -13.53 7.14 -7.97
C GLU A 168 -13.67 5.64 -7.62
N VAL A 169 -14.20 5.38 -6.43
CA VAL A 169 -14.47 4.02 -5.91
C VAL A 169 -15.85 3.99 -5.28
N PRO A 170 -16.58 2.87 -5.32
CA PRO A 170 -17.91 2.78 -4.72
C PRO A 170 -17.86 2.87 -3.18
N VAL A 171 -18.97 3.33 -2.58
CA VAL A 171 -19.20 3.21 -1.14
C VAL A 171 -19.19 1.73 -0.75
N GLY A 172 -18.58 1.41 0.37
CA GLY A 172 -18.35 0.04 0.83
C GLY A 172 -17.05 -0.59 0.29
N ALA A 173 -16.37 0.04 -0.66
CA ALA A 173 -15.08 -0.46 -1.14
C ALA A 173 -14.03 -0.42 -0.02
N ARG A 174 -13.27 -1.50 0.09
CA ARG A 174 -12.11 -1.60 0.98
C ARG A 174 -10.88 -1.13 0.23
N ILE A 175 -10.14 -0.23 0.85
CA ILE A 175 -8.90 0.32 0.27
C ILE A 175 -7.79 0.31 1.31
N ARG A 176 -6.56 0.22 0.85
CA ARG A 176 -5.36 0.43 1.66
C ARG A 176 -4.91 1.86 1.55
N LEU A 177 -4.74 2.50 2.70
CA LEU A 177 -4.25 3.85 2.84
C LEU A 177 -2.84 3.80 3.42
N ARG A 178 -1.86 4.32 2.69
CA ARG A 178 -0.49 4.43 3.17
C ARG A 178 -0.29 5.79 3.81
N VAL A 179 0.07 5.79 5.10
CA VAL A 179 0.41 6.98 5.88
C VAL A 179 1.92 7.01 6.09
N ARG A 180 2.61 7.95 5.47
CA ARG A 180 4.07 8.08 5.62
C ARG A 180 4.42 8.71 6.96
N ALA A 181 5.39 8.17 7.66
CA ALA A 181 5.78 8.63 8.99
C ALA A 181 6.18 10.12 9.04
N ARG A 182 6.74 10.64 7.95
CA ARG A 182 7.14 12.05 7.83
C ARG A 182 5.96 13.01 7.70
N ASP A 183 4.79 12.52 7.33
CA ASP A 183 3.59 13.33 7.08
C ASP A 183 2.67 13.36 8.32
N VAL A 184 3.08 12.69 9.41
CA VAL A 184 2.35 12.62 10.67
C VAL A 184 2.91 13.64 11.66
N ILE A 185 2.04 14.49 12.16
CA ILE A 185 2.33 15.44 13.24
C ILE A 185 1.77 14.87 14.55
N LEU A 186 2.49 15.04 15.66
CA LEU A 186 2.00 14.65 16.99
C LEU A 186 1.65 15.88 17.82
N ALA A 187 0.52 15.81 18.54
CA ALA A 187 0.10 16.82 19.51
C ALA A 187 -0.27 16.16 20.84
N ARG A 188 -0.06 16.88 21.95
CA ARG A 188 -0.38 16.40 23.32
C ARG A 188 -1.83 16.66 23.71
N SER A 189 -2.45 17.64 23.09
CA SER A 189 -3.87 17.99 23.29
C SER A 189 -4.60 17.88 21.96
N GLN A 190 -5.90 17.70 22.02
CA GLN A 190 -6.73 17.75 20.82
C GLN A 190 -6.59 19.10 20.15
N PRO A 191 -6.09 19.15 18.90
CA PRO A 191 -5.90 20.41 18.22
C PRO A 191 -7.26 21.01 17.81
N SER A 192 -7.36 22.32 17.94
CA SER A 192 -8.41 23.16 17.37
C SER A 192 -7.80 24.08 16.30
N ASP A 193 -8.62 24.56 15.39
CA ASP A 193 -8.24 25.55 14.38
C ASP A 193 -7.00 25.17 13.52
N VAL A 194 -6.98 23.89 13.10
CA VAL A 194 -5.93 23.34 12.23
C VAL A 194 -6.52 22.85 10.90
N SER A 195 -5.74 22.96 9.83
CA SER A 195 -6.15 22.51 8.49
C SER A 195 -5.97 21.00 8.28
N ALA A 196 -5.49 20.25 9.26
CA ALA A 196 -5.40 18.79 9.20
C ALA A 196 -6.78 18.19 9.56
N LEU A 197 -7.42 17.56 8.58
CA LEU A 197 -8.75 16.97 8.77
C LEU A 197 -8.71 15.58 9.43
N ASN A 198 -7.58 14.90 9.34
CA ASN A 198 -7.39 13.57 9.93
C ASN A 198 -6.67 13.71 11.26
N VAL A 199 -7.44 13.55 12.35
CA VAL A 199 -6.93 13.65 13.72
C VAL A 199 -7.32 12.39 14.46
N MET A 200 -6.34 11.54 14.76
CA MET A 200 -6.53 10.25 15.42
C MET A 200 -6.00 10.32 16.85
N ALA A 201 -6.88 10.06 17.81
CA ALA A 201 -6.47 9.89 19.20
C ALA A 201 -5.74 8.55 19.38
N GLY A 202 -4.69 8.54 20.17
CA GLY A 202 -3.93 7.31 20.39
C GLY A 202 -2.98 7.43 21.59
N THR A 203 -2.20 6.38 21.80
CA THR A 203 -1.21 6.29 22.87
C THR A 203 0.13 5.91 22.25
N VAL A 204 1.20 6.56 22.69
CA VAL A 204 2.57 6.20 22.28
C VAL A 204 2.86 4.75 22.70
N ALA A 205 3.09 3.89 21.72
CA ALA A 205 3.37 2.47 21.95
C ALA A 205 4.87 2.19 22.03
N GLU A 206 5.67 2.83 21.15
CA GLU A 206 7.10 2.61 21.05
C GLU A 206 7.80 3.86 20.52
N ILE A 207 9.01 4.08 20.98
CA ILE A 207 9.89 5.15 20.51
C ILE A 207 11.22 4.51 20.10
N ARG A 208 11.68 4.79 18.90
CA ARG A 208 12.97 4.34 18.41
C ARG A 208 13.85 5.52 18.03
N HIS A 209 14.99 5.61 18.68
CA HIS A 209 16.02 6.59 18.38
C HIS A 209 16.86 6.10 17.18
N GLY A 210 17.11 6.99 16.22
CA GLY A 210 18.08 6.78 15.15
C GLY A 210 19.45 7.34 15.52
N ASP A 211 20.42 7.20 14.61
CA ASP A 211 21.80 7.73 14.79
C ASP A 211 21.92 9.26 14.63
N GLY A 212 20.80 9.96 14.63
CA GLY A 212 20.77 11.42 14.37
C GLY A 212 19.67 12.14 15.18
N PRO A 213 19.28 13.34 14.73
CA PRO A 213 18.29 14.15 15.43
C PRO A 213 16.85 13.65 15.24
N ILE A 214 16.64 12.56 14.51
CA ILE A 214 15.33 12.06 14.14
C ILE A 214 14.96 10.84 14.99
N VAL A 215 13.69 10.78 15.38
CA VAL A 215 13.08 9.71 16.18
C VAL A 215 11.83 9.23 15.50
N ASP A 216 11.63 7.92 15.45
CA ASP A 216 10.38 7.30 15.00
C ASP A 216 9.53 6.93 16.22
N VAL A 217 8.27 7.33 16.20
CA VAL A 217 7.28 7.13 17.27
C VAL A 217 6.11 6.34 16.72
N ARG A 218 5.84 5.16 17.28
CA ARG A 218 4.66 4.37 16.97
C ARG A 218 3.55 4.72 17.96
N VAL A 219 2.40 5.10 17.41
CA VAL A 219 1.19 5.46 18.15
C VAL A 219 0.12 4.41 17.88
N ASN A 220 -0.40 3.81 18.92
CA ASN A 220 -1.56 2.92 18.82
C ASN A 220 -2.84 3.75 18.86
N CYS A 221 -3.59 3.71 17.78
CA CYS A 221 -4.88 4.38 17.62
C CYS A 221 -5.97 3.30 17.54
N ASN A 222 -6.53 2.94 18.68
CA ASN A 222 -7.60 1.93 18.80
C ASN A 222 -7.25 0.58 18.11
N GLY A 223 -6.04 0.06 18.39
CA GLY A 223 -5.56 -1.21 17.82
C GLY A 223 -4.86 -1.09 16.46
N GLU A 224 -4.98 0.02 15.76
CA GLU A 224 -4.17 0.33 14.57
C GLU A 224 -2.95 1.18 14.94
N ASN A 225 -1.83 0.92 14.29
CA ASN A 225 -0.62 1.68 14.55
C ASN A 225 -0.39 2.72 13.45
N ILE A 226 -0.11 3.94 13.88
CA ILE A 226 0.38 5.04 13.05
C ILE A 226 1.81 5.32 13.46
N VAL A 227 2.69 5.55 12.49
CA VAL A 227 4.08 5.91 12.77
C VAL A 227 4.29 7.39 12.45
N ALA A 228 4.89 8.11 13.39
CA ALA A 228 5.31 9.50 13.21
C ALA A 228 6.83 9.60 13.24
N ARG A 229 7.39 10.40 12.36
CA ARG A 229 8.80 10.74 12.34
C ARG A 229 8.98 12.17 12.79
N ILE A 230 9.62 12.37 13.94
CA ILE A 230 9.78 13.66 14.57
C ILE A 230 11.24 13.92 14.93
N THR A 231 11.57 15.15 15.33
CA THR A 231 12.88 15.46 15.86
C THR A 231 13.01 15.03 17.32
N ARG A 232 14.23 14.76 17.78
CA ARG A 232 14.53 14.55 19.21
C ARG A 232 14.08 15.74 20.06
N TYR A 233 14.26 16.96 19.56
CA TYR A 233 13.76 18.17 20.22
C TYR A 233 12.24 18.15 20.43
N SER A 234 11.48 17.72 19.40
CA SER A 234 10.01 17.58 19.52
C SER A 234 9.61 16.51 20.52
N LEU A 235 10.33 15.38 20.57
CA LEU A 235 10.13 14.31 21.54
C LEU A 235 10.24 14.84 22.97
N GLU A 236 11.31 15.56 23.27
CA GLU A 236 11.56 16.13 24.59
C GLU A 236 10.56 17.22 24.94
N ARG A 237 10.33 18.19 24.01
CA ARG A 237 9.37 19.27 24.20
C ARG A 237 7.96 18.79 24.51
N LEU A 238 7.54 17.72 23.83
CA LEU A 238 6.22 17.11 24.05
C LEU A 238 6.22 16.09 25.21
N SER A 239 7.37 15.85 25.82
CA SER A 239 7.55 14.86 26.91
C SER A 239 6.95 13.49 26.53
N LEU A 240 7.25 13.01 25.34
CA LEU A 240 6.71 11.74 24.83
C LEU A 240 7.45 10.57 25.45
N ALA A 241 6.67 9.61 25.94
CA ALA A 241 7.14 8.31 26.45
C ALA A 241 6.07 7.26 26.13
N PRO A 242 6.42 5.97 26.09
CA PRO A 242 5.42 4.91 26.00
C PRO A 242 4.31 5.07 27.06
N GLY A 243 3.07 4.85 26.64
CA GLY A 243 1.88 5.06 27.49
C GLY A 243 1.30 6.48 27.48
N ILE A 244 1.97 7.46 26.92
CA ILE A 244 1.49 8.84 26.86
C ILE A 244 0.41 9.01 25.79
N PRO A 245 -0.77 9.60 26.13
CA PRO A 245 -1.80 9.92 25.15
C PRO A 245 -1.37 11.07 24.23
N VAL A 246 -1.65 10.93 22.96
CA VAL A 246 -1.31 11.88 21.89
C VAL A 246 -2.40 11.90 20.82
N PHE A 247 -2.34 12.90 19.95
CA PHE A 247 -3.12 13.00 18.73
C PHE A 247 -2.17 12.95 17.54
N ALA A 248 -2.43 12.05 16.60
CA ALA A 248 -1.75 11.99 15.31
C ALA A 248 -2.56 12.77 14.27
N LEU A 249 -1.94 13.79 13.66
CA LEU A 249 -2.56 14.64 12.67
C LEU A 249 -1.95 14.38 11.30
N ILE A 250 -2.80 14.18 10.30
CA ILE A 250 -2.40 13.95 8.92
C ILE A 250 -3.21 14.87 8.00
N LYS A 251 -2.52 15.62 7.15
CA LYS A 251 -3.20 16.46 6.15
C LYS A 251 -3.83 15.56 5.07
N THR A 252 -5.04 15.91 4.63
CA THR A 252 -5.71 15.24 3.51
C THR A 252 -4.85 15.19 2.24
N VAL A 253 -4.13 16.27 1.93
CA VAL A 253 -3.25 16.38 0.75
C VAL A 253 -1.99 15.52 0.83
N ALA A 254 -1.62 15.00 2.00
CA ALA A 254 -0.53 14.04 2.16
C ALA A 254 -0.95 12.60 1.78
N LEU A 255 -2.26 12.37 1.63
CA LEU A 255 -2.87 11.09 1.31
C LEU A 255 -3.35 11.13 -0.15
N ASP A 256 -2.42 11.05 -1.08
CA ASP A 256 -2.68 11.10 -2.51
C ASP A 256 -3.01 9.72 -3.11
N ARG A 257 -3.36 9.68 -4.42
CA ARG A 257 -3.65 8.42 -5.14
C ARG A 257 -2.48 7.43 -5.12
N ARG A 258 -1.24 7.88 -4.92
CA ARG A 258 -0.05 7.01 -4.81
C ARG A 258 0.00 6.30 -3.46
N SER A 259 -0.74 6.84 -2.48
CA SER A 259 -0.87 6.27 -1.13
C SER A 259 -2.01 5.25 -1.03
N LEU A 260 -2.72 4.97 -2.13
CA LEU A 260 -3.88 4.08 -2.15
C LEU A 260 -3.61 2.86 -3.01
N SER A 261 -4.12 1.72 -2.58
CA SER A 261 -4.27 0.51 -3.42
C SER A 261 -5.73 0.08 -3.45
N GLY A 262 -6.12 -0.55 -4.57
CA GLY A 262 -7.50 -0.91 -4.87
C GLY A 262 -8.16 -1.91 -3.91
N PRO A 263 -9.36 -2.43 -4.23
CA PRO A 263 -10.14 -3.29 -3.35
C PRO A 263 -9.33 -4.47 -2.81
N ILE A 264 -9.48 -4.73 -1.51
CA ILE A 264 -8.85 -5.87 -0.83
C ILE A 264 -9.86 -7.00 -0.85
N ASP A 265 -9.43 -8.20 -1.28
CA ASP A 265 -10.28 -9.39 -1.32
C ASP A 265 -10.69 -9.83 0.10
N GLU A 266 -11.94 -10.30 0.26
CA GLU A 266 -12.53 -10.67 1.57
C GLU A 266 -11.77 -11.80 2.29
N ALA A 267 -10.95 -12.56 1.58
CA ALA A 267 -10.19 -13.69 2.14
C ALA A 267 -9.10 -13.27 3.15
N THR A 268 -8.77 -11.98 3.28
CA THR A 268 -7.70 -11.48 4.17
C THR A 268 -8.24 -11.03 5.55
N PHE A 269 -9.54 -10.90 5.72
CA PHE A 269 -10.19 -10.58 7.00
C PHE A 269 -10.73 -11.84 7.67
N GLY A 270 -9.91 -12.48 8.49
CA GLY A 270 -10.40 -13.47 9.47
C GLY A 270 -11.33 -12.79 10.48
N ALA A 271 -12.54 -13.24 10.55
CA ALA A 271 -13.49 -13.47 11.64
C ALA A 271 -13.37 -12.73 13.02
N ASP A 272 -12.97 -11.47 13.10
CA ASP A 272 -12.85 -10.77 14.41
C ASP A 272 -13.68 -9.48 14.53
N LEU A 273 -14.71 -9.27 13.70
CA LEU A 273 -15.57 -8.06 13.79
C LEU A 273 -17.01 -8.31 14.27
N ASP A 274 -17.36 -9.53 14.64
CA ASP A 274 -18.73 -9.86 15.10
C ASP A 274 -18.92 -9.86 16.61
N ASP A 275 -17.90 -9.49 17.41
CA ASP A 275 -18.01 -9.39 18.88
C ASP A 275 -17.42 -8.05 19.38
N ALA A 276 -18.09 -6.94 19.11
CA ALA A 276 -17.92 -5.70 19.88
C ALA A 276 -19.16 -4.80 19.79
#